data_1f8e156a976bac2edf1c90c00501f6ab
#
_entry.id   1f8e156a976bac2edf1c90c00501f6ab
#
_cell.length_a   1.000
_cell.length_b   1.000
_cell.length_c   1.000
_cell.angle_alpha   90.00
_cell.angle_beta   90.00
_cell.angle_gamma   90.00
#
_symmetry.space_group_name_H-M   'P 1'
#
loop_
_entity.id
_entity.type
_entity.pdbx_description
1 polymer ?
#
loop_
_entity_poly.entity_id
_entity_poly.type
_entity_poly.pdbx_seq_one_letter_code
_entity_poly.pdbx_strand_id
1 'polypeptide(L)'
;MNAQNKTKFKIILDAGHGGKDYGAVYHGNIEKKIALATTLKVGELLDNDKEIEIIYSRKTDVFVELKDRANNANKADADLFVSIHCNGAKTFSAFGTETFVMGLSRSSTNIEVAKNENSVILLEKDYKEKYNGFDPNKPETLIGLKILQEEYLNQSIDLAAKVEENFKNFQRKSRGVKQAPLWVLDASYMPSVLIEIGFISNIDEGKFLNSDEGQVEIAKSIAEGILAYKKEYYNSNTSLNQPITENIKTIPSEVAKPSIDNEGITFKVQLLVSSTKIDASSTNFKGLQDVSREKIGKLYKYFYANENNYENVKQRLEEAKKKGYASAFLVAYKNGVKISISDAIK
;
A
#
# COMPACT_ATOMS: atom_id res chain seq x y z
N MET A 1 -17.97 29.16 16.13
CA MET A 1 -17.11 28.68 15.06
C MET A 1 -16.32 27.49 15.61
N ASN A 2 -16.81 26.27 15.41
CA ASN A 2 -16.07 25.08 15.81
C ASN A 2 -15.12 24.76 14.66
N ALA A 3 -13.82 25.06 14.86
CA ALA A 3 -12.79 24.50 14.01
C ALA A 3 -12.84 22.99 14.20
N GLN A 4 -13.30 22.25 13.19
CA GLN A 4 -13.10 20.80 13.13
C GLN A 4 -11.58 20.58 13.25
N ASN A 5 -11.15 19.88 14.29
CA ASN A 5 -9.79 19.40 14.45
C ASN A 5 -9.52 18.44 13.27
N LYS A 6 -8.94 18.97 12.20
CA LYS A 6 -8.49 18.17 11.07
C LYS A 6 -7.35 17.29 11.59
N THR A 7 -7.58 16.01 11.71
CA THR A 7 -6.53 15.06 12.09
C THR A 7 -5.42 15.15 11.06
N LYS A 8 -4.16 15.23 11.50
CA LYS A 8 -3.00 15.26 10.62
C LYS A 8 -2.91 13.98 9.80
N PHE A 9 -2.37 14.09 8.59
CA PHE A 9 -2.03 12.94 7.75
C PHE A 9 -0.80 12.24 8.32
N LYS A 10 -0.99 11.04 8.86
CA LYS A 10 0.04 10.30 9.58
C LYS A 10 0.82 9.38 8.66
N ILE A 11 2.12 9.49 8.66
CA ILE A 11 3.02 8.69 7.83
C ILE A 11 3.99 7.94 8.73
N ILE A 12 4.03 6.62 8.61
CA ILE A 12 5.14 5.84 9.14
C ILE A 12 6.27 5.83 8.11
N LEU A 13 7.42 6.34 8.52
CA LEU A 13 8.67 6.17 7.79
C LEU A 13 9.46 5.04 8.44
N ASP A 14 9.62 3.96 7.71
CA ASP A 14 10.33 2.77 8.14
C ASP A 14 11.72 2.74 7.50
N ALA A 15 12.76 2.85 8.31
CA ALA A 15 14.12 2.61 7.87
C ALA A 15 14.42 1.11 7.93
N GLY A 16 14.62 0.46 6.79
CA GLY A 16 14.92 -0.96 6.70
C GLY A 16 16.08 -1.40 7.59
N HIS A 17 16.03 -2.65 8.05
CA HIS A 17 17.09 -3.25 8.87
C HIS A 17 17.37 -2.51 10.20
N GLY A 18 18.60 -2.65 10.73
CA GLY A 18 19.05 -1.95 11.95
C GLY A 18 19.62 -2.87 13.02
N GLY A 19 20.48 -2.34 13.88
CA GLY A 19 21.14 -3.08 14.94
C GLY A 19 21.93 -4.28 14.43
N LYS A 20 21.55 -5.49 14.83
CA LYS A 20 22.18 -6.75 14.41
C LYS A 20 21.86 -7.17 12.97
N ASP A 21 20.85 -6.57 12.35
CA ASP A 21 20.51 -6.76 10.94
C ASP A 21 21.18 -5.68 10.10
N TYR A 22 22.16 -6.07 9.32
CA TYR A 22 22.95 -5.17 8.48
C TYR A 22 22.29 -4.86 7.14
N GLY A 23 21.32 -5.70 6.71
CA GLY A 23 20.84 -5.70 5.33
C GLY A 23 21.93 -6.09 4.35
N ALA A 24 21.85 -5.64 3.12
CA ALA A 24 22.85 -5.85 2.12
C ALA A 24 24.17 -5.12 2.45
N VAL A 25 25.31 -5.78 2.19
CA VAL A 25 26.64 -5.23 2.43
C VAL A 25 27.50 -5.46 1.18
N TYR A 26 27.88 -4.37 0.49
CA TYR A 26 28.67 -4.41 -0.72
C TYR A 26 29.67 -3.25 -0.77
N HIS A 27 30.91 -3.52 -1.14
CA HIS A 27 31.93 -2.48 -1.39
C HIS A 27 32.12 -1.48 -0.24
N GLY A 28 31.93 -1.94 1.01
CA GLY A 28 31.99 -1.08 2.20
C GLY A 28 30.71 -0.30 2.50
N ASN A 29 29.72 -0.33 1.62
CA ASN A 29 28.39 0.25 1.86
C ASN A 29 27.55 -0.74 2.68
N ILE A 30 26.77 -0.23 3.64
CA ILE A 30 25.91 -1.02 4.54
C ILE A 30 24.51 -0.45 4.45
N GLU A 31 23.56 -1.28 4.03
CA GLU A 31 22.18 -0.87 3.77
C GLU A 31 21.53 -0.18 4.96
N LYS A 32 21.56 -0.77 6.16
CA LYS A 32 20.92 -0.20 7.36
C LYS A 32 21.32 1.26 7.66
N LYS A 33 22.56 1.65 7.27
CA LYS A 33 23.06 3.02 7.48
C LYS A 33 22.49 3.97 6.43
N ILE A 34 22.49 3.55 5.16
CA ILE A 34 21.96 4.34 4.05
C ILE A 34 20.45 4.49 4.19
N ALA A 35 19.74 3.40 4.48
CA ALA A 35 18.31 3.42 4.73
C ALA A 35 17.93 4.39 5.87
N LEU A 36 18.64 4.34 7.01
CA LEU A 36 18.38 5.25 8.12
C LEU A 36 18.62 6.72 7.74
N ALA A 37 19.78 7.01 7.15
CA ALA A 37 20.13 8.38 6.77
C ALA A 37 19.14 8.97 5.77
N THR A 38 18.75 8.21 4.74
CA THR A 38 17.76 8.62 3.76
C THR A 38 16.38 8.80 4.39
N THR A 39 15.95 7.88 5.24
CA THR A 39 14.64 7.96 5.93
C THR A 39 14.53 9.21 6.80
N LEU A 40 15.59 9.57 7.53
CA LEU A 40 15.60 10.78 8.34
C LEU A 40 15.48 12.04 7.49
N LYS A 41 16.20 12.09 6.35
CA LYS A 41 16.11 13.22 5.41
C LYS A 41 14.72 13.33 4.76
N VAL A 42 14.07 12.21 4.43
CA VAL A 42 12.66 12.20 3.95
C VAL A 42 11.77 12.83 5.01
N GLY A 43 11.93 12.44 6.26
CA GLY A 43 11.14 12.98 7.35
C GLY A 43 11.35 14.47 7.56
N GLU A 44 12.60 14.95 7.53
CA GLU A 44 12.90 16.39 7.63
C GLU A 44 12.22 17.20 6.53
N LEU A 45 12.15 16.68 5.30
CA LEU A 45 11.47 17.35 4.18
C LEU A 45 9.94 17.38 4.36
N LEU A 46 9.35 16.28 4.83
CA LEU A 46 7.91 16.17 5.06
C LEU A 46 7.42 16.97 6.27
N ASP A 47 8.25 17.16 7.30
CA ASP A 47 7.92 17.91 8.52
C ASP A 47 7.66 19.41 8.27
N ASN A 48 8.05 19.91 7.09
CA ASN A 48 7.70 21.25 6.64
C ASN A 48 6.18 21.43 6.38
N ASP A 49 5.46 20.35 6.11
CA ASP A 49 4.00 20.36 5.94
C ASP A 49 3.31 20.19 7.30
N LYS A 50 2.69 21.26 7.81
CA LYS A 50 1.98 21.31 9.11
C LYS A 50 0.83 20.29 9.22
N GLU A 51 0.31 19.82 8.11
CA GLU A 51 -0.76 18.83 8.07
C GLU A 51 -0.24 17.39 8.12
N ILE A 52 1.07 17.17 8.12
CA ILE A 52 1.70 15.84 8.23
C ILE A 52 2.16 15.60 9.68
N GLU A 53 2.02 14.35 10.10
CA GLU A 53 2.62 13.81 11.32
C GLU A 53 3.49 12.62 10.94
N ILE A 54 4.79 12.69 11.29
CA ILE A 54 5.74 11.64 10.94
C ILE A 54 6.07 10.81 12.17
N ILE A 55 5.93 9.49 12.00
CA ILE A 55 6.30 8.50 12.99
C ILE A 55 7.36 7.59 12.36
N TYR A 56 8.46 7.36 13.07
CA TYR A 56 9.54 6.52 12.57
C TYR A 56 9.52 5.14 13.23
N SER A 57 9.78 4.10 12.47
CA SER A 57 10.02 2.77 13.05
C SER A 57 11.29 2.76 13.92
N ARG A 58 12.32 3.49 13.49
CA ARG A 58 13.56 3.75 14.22
C ARG A 58 14.19 5.07 13.77
N LYS A 59 14.87 5.74 14.72
CA LYS A 59 15.68 6.96 14.46
C LYS A 59 17.17 6.74 14.73
N THR A 60 17.54 5.56 15.18
CA THR A 60 18.91 5.17 15.51
C THR A 60 19.21 3.77 14.98
N ASP A 61 20.45 3.30 15.13
CA ASP A 61 20.84 1.96 14.68
C ASP A 61 20.41 0.89 15.69
N VAL A 62 19.08 0.66 15.80
CA VAL A 62 18.46 -0.38 16.64
C VAL A 62 17.75 -1.41 15.77
N PHE A 63 17.67 -2.64 16.26
CA PHE A 63 16.91 -3.71 15.61
C PHE A 63 15.43 -3.58 15.95
N VAL A 64 14.57 -3.62 14.93
CA VAL A 64 13.11 -3.65 15.06
C VAL A 64 12.58 -4.86 14.29
N GLU A 65 11.83 -5.72 14.94
CA GLU A 65 11.23 -6.92 14.32
C GLU A 65 10.24 -6.53 13.22
N LEU A 66 10.10 -7.35 12.16
CA LEU A 66 9.23 -7.01 11.01
C LEU A 66 7.78 -6.78 11.42
N LYS A 67 7.23 -7.65 12.27
CA LYS A 67 5.85 -7.48 12.76
C LYS A 67 5.67 -6.21 13.58
N ASP A 68 6.67 -5.78 14.32
CA ASP A 68 6.56 -4.57 15.15
C ASP A 68 6.53 -3.31 14.30
N ARG A 69 7.18 -3.29 13.12
CA ARG A 69 7.11 -2.17 12.17
C ARG A 69 5.66 -1.93 11.72
N ALA A 70 5.00 -2.97 11.22
CA ALA A 70 3.59 -2.90 10.81
C ALA A 70 2.63 -2.68 11.98
N ASN A 71 2.85 -3.36 13.13
CA ASN A 71 2.02 -3.20 14.32
C ASN A 71 2.07 -1.78 14.89
N ASN A 72 3.24 -1.14 14.86
CA ASN A 72 3.38 0.25 15.30
C ASN A 72 2.63 1.20 14.37
N ALA A 73 2.65 0.94 13.04
CA ALA A 73 1.86 1.68 12.08
C ALA A 73 0.35 1.56 12.36
N ASN A 74 -0.13 0.33 12.59
CA ASN A 74 -1.54 0.06 12.89
C ASN A 74 -1.98 0.71 14.21
N LYS A 75 -1.15 0.64 15.27
CA LYS A 75 -1.43 1.28 16.57
C LYS A 75 -1.48 2.81 16.48
N ALA A 76 -0.68 3.40 15.60
CA ALA A 76 -0.67 4.83 15.37
C ALA A 76 -1.86 5.30 14.53
N ASP A 77 -2.64 4.38 13.95
CA ASP A 77 -3.69 4.66 12.97
C ASP A 77 -3.13 5.54 11.84
N ALA A 78 -2.08 5.04 11.20
CA ALA A 78 -1.36 5.76 10.19
C ALA A 78 -2.06 5.68 8.82
N ASP A 79 -1.95 6.76 8.04
CA ASP A 79 -2.52 6.85 6.70
C ASP A 79 -1.61 6.21 5.64
N LEU A 80 -0.29 6.17 5.88
CA LEU A 80 0.70 5.54 4.99
C LEU A 80 1.79 4.81 5.78
N PHE A 81 2.27 3.72 5.20
CA PHE A 81 3.50 3.03 5.62
C PHE A 81 4.51 3.02 4.47
N VAL A 82 5.67 3.62 4.68
CA VAL A 82 6.73 3.74 3.67
C VAL A 82 8.03 3.17 4.22
N SER A 83 8.44 2.01 3.73
CA SER A 83 9.69 1.35 4.08
C SER A 83 10.77 1.68 3.04
N ILE A 84 11.98 2.02 3.49
CA ILE A 84 13.08 2.48 2.64
C ILE A 84 14.26 1.52 2.81
N HIS A 85 14.69 0.94 1.67
CA HIS A 85 15.69 -0.11 1.54
C HIS A 85 16.69 0.19 0.42
N CYS A 86 17.76 -0.59 0.35
CA CYS A 86 18.72 -0.60 -0.75
C CYS A 86 18.86 -2.00 -1.31
N ASN A 87 18.59 -2.18 -2.57
CA ASN A 87 18.69 -3.45 -3.24
C ASN A 87 20.13 -3.98 -3.33
N GLY A 88 20.28 -5.28 -3.34
CA GLY A 88 21.52 -5.99 -3.59
C GLY A 88 21.31 -7.06 -4.66
N ALA A 89 22.23 -7.15 -5.62
CA ALA A 89 22.20 -8.17 -6.65
C ALA A 89 23.53 -8.89 -6.76
N LYS A 90 23.52 -10.15 -7.20
CA LYS A 90 24.72 -10.93 -7.50
C LYS A 90 25.52 -10.36 -8.67
N THR A 91 24.82 -9.67 -9.59
CA THR A 91 25.43 -8.97 -10.72
C THR A 91 25.64 -7.50 -10.36
N PHE A 92 26.87 -7.02 -10.40
CA PHE A 92 27.22 -5.64 -10.07
C PHE A 92 26.80 -4.61 -11.13
N SER A 93 26.18 -5.06 -12.22
CA SER A 93 25.66 -4.20 -13.28
C SER A 93 24.22 -3.73 -13.06
N ALA A 94 23.49 -4.32 -12.12
CA ALA A 94 22.14 -3.90 -11.80
C ALA A 94 22.14 -2.51 -11.15
N PHE A 95 21.23 -1.62 -11.57
CA PHE A 95 21.06 -0.28 -11.01
C PHE A 95 19.64 0.26 -11.24
N GLY A 96 19.27 1.28 -10.50
CA GLY A 96 17.98 1.96 -10.58
C GLY A 96 17.04 1.62 -9.42
N THR A 97 15.93 2.37 -9.31
CA THR A 97 14.96 2.28 -8.24
C THR A 97 13.84 1.30 -8.55
N GLU A 98 13.31 0.62 -7.53
CA GLU A 98 12.14 -0.25 -7.63
C GLU A 98 11.22 0.02 -6.42
N THR A 99 9.92 0.15 -6.64
CA THR A 99 8.99 0.28 -5.51
C THR A 99 8.06 -0.92 -5.47
N PHE A 100 8.09 -1.63 -4.36
CA PHE A 100 7.32 -2.84 -4.14
C PHE A 100 6.04 -2.57 -3.37
N VAL A 101 4.97 -3.21 -3.82
CA VAL A 101 3.70 -3.34 -3.09
C VAL A 101 3.47 -4.81 -2.74
N MET A 102 2.63 -5.07 -1.74
CA MET A 102 2.30 -6.43 -1.34
C MET A 102 1.62 -7.18 -2.47
N GLY A 103 1.99 -8.43 -2.68
CA GLY A 103 1.33 -9.32 -3.65
C GLY A 103 2.18 -10.51 -4.05
N LEU A 104 1.52 -11.48 -4.67
CA LEU A 104 2.21 -12.65 -5.21
C LEU A 104 2.91 -12.28 -6.54
N SER A 105 4.12 -12.77 -6.72
CA SER A 105 4.88 -12.57 -7.94
C SER A 105 5.37 -13.91 -8.50
N ARG A 106 5.37 -14.02 -9.84
CA ARG A 106 6.00 -15.14 -10.56
C ARG A 106 7.41 -14.77 -11.06
N SER A 107 7.81 -13.51 -10.90
CA SER A 107 9.16 -13.05 -11.26
C SER A 107 10.18 -13.60 -10.27
N SER A 108 11.18 -14.33 -10.78
CA SER A 108 12.27 -14.86 -9.95
C SER A 108 13.03 -13.75 -9.22
N THR A 109 13.22 -12.60 -9.86
CA THR A 109 13.88 -11.43 -9.25
C THR A 109 13.07 -10.86 -8.08
N ASN A 110 11.76 -10.71 -8.23
CA ASN A 110 10.90 -10.21 -7.15
C ASN A 110 10.82 -11.21 -5.98
N ILE A 111 10.84 -12.52 -6.27
CA ILE A 111 10.90 -13.57 -5.24
C ILE A 111 12.25 -13.52 -4.52
N GLU A 112 13.37 -13.24 -5.23
CA GLU A 112 14.70 -13.11 -4.61
C GLU A 112 14.74 -11.90 -3.66
N VAL A 113 14.19 -10.74 -4.05
CA VAL A 113 14.04 -9.59 -3.16
C VAL A 113 13.23 -9.98 -1.93
N ALA A 114 12.03 -10.56 -2.10
CA ALA A 114 11.22 -10.97 -0.98
C ALA A 114 11.93 -11.97 -0.04
N LYS A 115 12.72 -12.88 -0.59
CA LYS A 115 13.53 -13.81 0.19
C LYS A 115 14.59 -13.08 1.03
N ASN A 116 15.27 -12.11 0.45
CA ASN A 116 16.31 -11.35 1.14
C ASN A 116 15.69 -10.53 2.27
N GLU A 117 14.65 -9.75 1.97
CA GLU A 117 13.98 -8.88 2.94
C GLU A 117 13.29 -9.65 4.06
N ASN A 118 12.68 -10.79 3.74
CA ASN A 118 12.06 -11.64 4.75
C ASN A 118 13.08 -12.46 5.56
N SER A 119 14.34 -12.56 5.14
CA SER A 119 15.36 -13.36 5.83
C SER A 119 15.70 -12.84 7.22
N VAL A 120 15.43 -11.56 7.50
CA VAL A 120 15.61 -10.96 8.83
C VAL A 120 14.77 -11.65 9.91
N ILE A 121 13.67 -12.31 9.53
CA ILE A 121 12.85 -13.14 10.43
C ILE A 121 13.71 -14.17 11.18
N LEU A 122 14.76 -14.71 10.55
CA LEU A 122 15.66 -15.69 11.16
C LEU A 122 16.50 -15.11 12.32
N LEU A 123 16.57 -13.79 12.43
CA LEU A 123 17.26 -13.10 13.53
C LEU A 123 16.32 -12.82 14.72
N GLU A 124 15.01 -13.06 14.57
CA GLU A 124 14.03 -12.82 15.61
C GLU A 124 13.93 -14.02 16.57
N LYS A 125 13.59 -13.72 17.85
CA LYS A 125 13.28 -14.80 18.80
C LYS A 125 11.93 -15.41 18.46
N ASP A 126 11.83 -16.73 18.61
CA ASP A 126 10.58 -17.48 18.45
C ASP A 126 9.91 -17.28 17.07
N TYR A 127 10.73 -16.99 16.03
CA TYR A 127 10.26 -16.70 14.69
C TYR A 127 9.36 -17.80 14.11
N LYS A 128 9.61 -19.08 14.44
CA LYS A 128 8.81 -20.19 13.94
C LYS A 128 7.35 -20.11 14.38
N GLU A 129 7.12 -19.70 15.64
CA GLU A 129 5.77 -19.48 16.17
C GLU A 129 5.16 -18.18 15.63
N LYS A 130 5.94 -17.09 15.64
CA LYS A 130 5.50 -15.77 15.18
C LYS A 130 5.08 -15.76 13.71
N TYR A 131 5.74 -16.54 12.86
CA TYR A 131 5.56 -16.57 11.41
C TYR A 131 5.02 -17.91 10.88
N ASN A 132 4.36 -18.70 11.74
CA ASN A 132 3.69 -19.95 11.38
C ASN A 132 4.61 -20.93 10.62
N GLY A 133 5.86 -21.05 11.07
CA GLY A 133 6.85 -21.94 10.45
C GLY A 133 7.41 -21.43 9.11
N PHE A 134 7.25 -20.15 8.82
CA PHE A 134 7.83 -19.52 7.62
C PHE A 134 9.33 -19.82 7.53
N ASP A 135 9.77 -20.25 6.34
CA ASP A 135 11.16 -20.45 5.97
C ASP A 135 11.46 -19.67 4.67
N PRO A 136 12.28 -18.60 4.71
CA PRO A 136 12.58 -17.82 3.53
C PRO A 136 13.26 -18.62 2.41
N ASN A 137 13.81 -19.80 2.73
CA ASN A 137 14.41 -20.68 1.74
C ASN A 137 13.40 -21.61 1.05
N LYS A 138 12.15 -21.64 1.51
CA LYS A 138 11.07 -22.46 0.96
C LYS A 138 9.99 -21.56 0.35
N PRO A 139 9.99 -21.35 -0.99
CA PRO A 139 9.00 -20.50 -1.65
C PRO A 139 7.54 -20.87 -1.32
N GLU A 140 7.28 -22.15 -1.02
CA GLU A 140 5.95 -22.66 -0.65
C GLU A 140 5.41 -21.99 0.63
N THR A 141 6.30 -21.58 1.54
CA THR A 141 5.89 -20.92 2.77
C THR A 141 5.42 -19.48 2.55
N LEU A 142 5.76 -18.88 1.42
CA LEU A 142 5.25 -17.57 1.00
C LEU A 142 3.78 -17.63 0.54
N ILE A 143 3.29 -18.80 0.10
CA ILE A 143 1.90 -19.00 -0.35
C ILE A 143 0.91 -18.91 0.80
N GLY A 144 1.36 -19.14 2.04
CA GLY A 144 0.53 -19.07 3.25
C GLY A 144 0.25 -17.66 3.76
N LEU A 145 0.85 -16.63 3.17
CA LEU A 145 0.57 -15.24 3.49
C LEU A 145 -0.89 -14.94 3.12
N LYS A 146 -1.71 -14.66 4.13
CA LYS A 146 -3.02 -14.06 3.93
C LYS A 146 -2.79 -12.62 3.54
N ILE A 147 -3.04 -12.29 2.28
CA ILE A 147 -2.89 -10.93 1.77
C ILE A 147 -3.96 -10.06 2.42
N LEU A 148 -3.67 -9.54 3.60
CA LEU A 148 -4.50 -8.56 4.30
C LEU A 148 -4.50 -7.20 3.58
N GLN A 149 -3.50 -6.99 2.71
CA GLN A 149 -3.29 -5.77 1.93
C GLN A 149 -4.18 -5.63 0.68
N GLU A 150 -5.04 -6.61 0.34
CA GLU A 150 -5.88 -6.52 -0.86
C GLU A 150 -6.76 -5.26 -0.85
N GLU A 151 -7.21 -4.80 0.32
CA GLU A 151 -8.02 -3.60 0.47
C GLU A 151 -7.25 -2.32 0.08
N TYR A 152 -5.96 -2.26 0.38
CA TYR A 152 -5.10 -1.08 0.17
C TYR A 152 -4.19 -1.19 -1.06
N LEU A 153 -4.25 -2.30 -1.79
CA LEU A 153 -3.33 -2.58 -2.90
C LEU A 153 -3.35 -1.48 -3.97
N ASN A 154 -4.53 -1.02 -4.37
CA ASN A 154 -4.63 0.01 -5.41
C ASN A 154 -4.02 1.34 -4.95
N GLN A 155 -4.25 1.72 -3.69
CA GLN A 155 -3.68 2.93 -3.10
C GLN A 155 -2.17 2.80 -2.93
N SER A 156 -1.68 1.60 -2.58
CA SER A 156 -0.25 1.29 -2.53
C SER A 156 0.40 1.41 -3.91
N ILE A 157 -0.26 0.92 -4.97
CA ILE A 157 0.20 1.06 -6.36
C ILE A 157 0.22 2.53 -6.78
N ASP A 158 -0.80 3.31 -6.43
CA ASP A 158 -0.86 4.73 -6.74
C ASP A 158 0.28 5.50 -6.06
N LEU A 159 0.55 5.22 -4.78
CA LEU A 159 1.69 5.78 -4.05
C LEU A 159 3.02 5.37 -4.70
N ALA A 160 3.21 4.08 -4.96
CA ALA A 160 4.42 3.55 -5.60
C ALA A 160 4.68 4.18 -6.97
N ALA A 161 3.62 4.36 -7.78
CA ALA A 161 3.73 4.98 -9.09
C ALA A 161 4.18 6.44 -9.01
N LYS A 162 3.69 7.20 -8.02
CA LYS A 162 4.11 8.60 -7.81
C LYS A 162 5.56 8.70 -7.35
N VAL A 163 6.00 7.79 -6.49
CA VAL A 163 7.41 7.71 -6.07
C VAL A 163 8.31 7.40 -7.26
N GLU A 164 7.96 6.39 -8.07
CA GLU A 164 8.75 6.00 -9.25
C GLU A 164 8.73 7.07 -10.35
N GLU A 165 7.64 7.84 -10.50
CA GLU A 165 7.58 9.00 -11.40
C GLU A 165 8.53 10.11 -10.95
N ASN A 166 8.58 10.40 -9.65
CA ASN A 166 9.50 11.39 -9.11
C ASN A 166 10.96 10.96 -9.24
N PHE A 167 11.30 9.70 -9.05
CA PHE A 167 12.65 9.22 -9.36
C PHE A 167 13.06 9.52 -10.82
N LYS A 168 12.14 9.36 -11.78
CA LYS A 168 12.40 9.75 -13.19
C LYS A 168 12.59 11.25 -13.36
N ASN A 169 11.79 12.07 -12.66
CA ASN A 169 11.91 13.53 -12.69
C ASN A 169 13.28 14.00 -12.18
N PHE A 170 13.86 13.29 -11.22
CA PHE A 170 15.23 13.47 -10.74
C PHE A 170 16.27 12.69 -11.56
N GLN A 171 15.93 12.30 -12.79
CA GLN A 171 16.80 11.60 -13.75
C GLN A 171 17.35 10.25 -13.25
N ARG A 172 16.71 9.67 -12.24
CA ARG A 172 17.03 8.31 -11.78
C ARG A 172 16.40 7.27 -12.70
N LYS A 173 17.07 6.16 -12.93
CA LYS A 173 16.50 5.04 -13.65
C LYS A 173 15.45 4.34 -12.78
N SER A 174 14.18 4.57 -13.08
CA SER A 174 13.10 3.78 -12.49
C SER A 174 12.98 2.43 -13.18
N ARG A 175 12.89 1.36 -12.40
CA ARG A 175 12.56 -0.01 -12.83
C ARG A 175 11.09 -0.33 -12.58
N GLY A 176 10.34 0.65 -12.06
CA GLY A 176 8.89 0.67 -11.92
C GLY A 176 8.36 -0.02 -10.68
N VAL A 177 7.04 -0.04 -10.61
CA VAL A 177 6.30 -0.69 -9.52
C VAL A 177 6.31 -2.19 -9.69
N LYS A 178 6.56 -2.92 -8.60
CA LYS A 178 6.67 -4.37 -8.53
C LYS A 178 5.74 -4.93 -7.46
N GLN A 179 5.48 -6.22 -7.53
CA GLN A 179 4.80 -6.95 -6.46
C GLN A 179 5.71 -8.03 -5.89
N ALA A 180 5.73 -8.15 -4.56
CA ALA A 180 6.44 -9.20 -3.87
C ALA A 180 5.75 -9.54 -2.53
N PRO A 181 5.86 -10.79 -2.04
CA PRO A 181 5.29 -11.20 -0.76
C PRO A 181 6.21 -10.77 0.39
N LEU A 182 6.12 -9.50 0.78
CA LEU A 182 6.96 -8.87 1.79
C LEU A 182 6.25 -8.84 3.15
N TRP A 183 6.81 -9.51 4.16
CA TRP A 183 6.23 -9.57 5.50
C TRP A 183 6.07 -8.21 6.16
N VAL A 184 6.98 -7.27 5.91
CA VAL A 184 6.90 -5.92 6.47
C VAL A 184 5.65 -5.17 6.00
N LEU A 185 5.13 -5.52 4.81
CA LEU A 185 3.92 -4.91 4.26
C LEU A 185 2.64 -5.70 4.58
N ASP A 186 2.75 -7.01 4.85
CA ASP A 186 1.60 -7.92 4.96
C ASP A 186 0.61 -7.54 6.07
N ALA A 187 1.13 -7.13 7.22
CA ALA A 187 0.32 -6.86 8.41
C ALA A 187 -0.15 -5.41 8.56
N SER A 188 0.12 -4.52 7.60
CA SER A 188 -0.27 -3.12 7.68
C SER A 188 -1.69 -2.89 7.15
N TYR A 189 -2.50 -2.11 7.90
CA TYR A 189 -3.89 -1.79 7.59
C TYR A 189 -4.05 -0.42 6.92
N MET A 190 -3.07 -0.05 6.09
CA MET A 190 -3.02 1.18 5.31
C MET A 190 -2.25 0.96 4.00
N PRO A 191 -2.34 1.90 3.03
CA PRO A 191 -1.46 1.87 1.85
C PRO A 191 0.01 1.78 2.24
N SER A 192 0.73 0.81 1.67
CA SER A 192 2.06 0.42 2.12
C SER A 192 2.97 0.11 0.96
N VAL A 193 4.19 0.63 1.00
CA VAL A 193 5.22 0.40 -0.01
C VAL A 193 6.58 0.10 0.63
N LEU A 194 7.39 -0.70 -0.07
CA LEU A 194 8.82 -0.83 0.18
C LEU A 194 9.56 -0.25 -1.03
N ILE A 195 10.41 0.73 -0.79
CA ILE A 195 11.16 1.45 -1.81
C ILE A 195 12.60 0.98 -1.79
N GLU A 196 13.03 0.37 -2.87
CA GLU A 196 14.43 0.07 -3.17
C GLU A 196 15.04 1.29 -3.88
N ILE A 197 15.82 2.08 -3.16
CA ILE A 197 16.32 3.37 -3.64
C ILE A 197 17.49 3.25 -4.64
N GLY A 198 17.96 2.03 -4.90
CA GLY A 198 19.02 1.67 -5.83
C GLY A 198 19.78 0.45 -5.35
N PHE A 199 20.76 -0.01 -6.15
CA PHE A 199 21.54 -1.22 -5.88
C PHE A 199 22.89 -0.86 -5.27
N ILE A 200 23.09 -1.13 -3.98
CA ILE A 200 24.41 -0.93 -3.34
C ILE A 200 25.48 -1.93 -3.79
N SER A 201 25.08 -2.99 -4.49
CA SER A 201 25.97 -3.93 -5.17
C SER A 201 26.64 -3.32 -6.43
N ASN A 202 26.02 -2.30 -7.05
CA ASN A 202 26.65 -1.52 -8.10
C ASN A 202 27.61 -0.49 -7.48
N ILE A 203 28.85 -0.44 -7.98
CA ILE A 203 29.91 0.37 -7.37
C ILE A 203 29.56 1.87 -7.40
N ASP A 204 29.10 2.37 -8.53
CA ASP A 204 28.83 3.80 -8.70
C ASP A 204 27.52 4.20 -8.00
N GLU A 205 26.48 3.40 -8.13
CA GLU A 205 25.22 3.64 -7.44
C GLU A 205 25.39 3.51 -5.91
N GLY A 206 26.14 2.51 -5.43
CA GLY A 206 26.44 2.36 -4.02
C GLY A 206 27.21 3.55 -3.42
N LYS A 207 28.17 4.11 -4.15
CA LYS A 207 28.85 5.35 -3.74
C LYS A 207 27.89 6.53 -3.67
N PHE A 208 27.02 6.68 -4.69
CA PHE A 208 26.00 7.73 -4.73
C PHE A 208 25.04 7.62 -3.55
N LEU A 209 24.47 6.43 -3.31
CA LEU A 209 23.54 6.20 -2.21
C LEU A 209 24.16 6.41 -0.82
N ASN A 210 25.48 6.21 -0.69
CA ASN A 210 26.22 6.43 0.56
C ASN A 210 26.74 7.86 0.71
N SER A 211 26.56 8.73 -0.30
CA SER A 211 26.90 10.15 -0.22
C SER A 211 25.78 10.98 0.38
N ASP A 212 26.11 12.13 1.00
CA ASP A 212 25.12 13.04 1.55
C ASP A 212 24.24 13.65 0.45
N GLU A 213 24.84 14.04 -0.66
CA GLU A 213 24.18 14.58 -1.83
C GLU A 213 23.20 13.57 -2.44
N GLY A 214 23.61 12.31 -2.60
CA GLY A 214 22.77 11.25 -3.13
C GLY A 214 21.58 10.98 -2.23
N GLN A 215 21.78 10.91 -0.91
CA GLN A 215 20.71 10.74 0.07
C GLN A 215 19.72 11.89 0.07
N VAL A 216 20.18 13.15 -0.08
CA VAL A 216 19.30 14.33 -0.20
C VAL A 216 18.48 14.26 -1.47
N GLU A 217 19.06 13.90 -2.61
CA GLU A 217 18.35 13.76 -3.88
C GLU A 217 17.28 12.67 -3.82
N ILE A 218 17.63 11.50 -3.30
CA ILE A 218 16.69 10.39 -3.10
C ILE A 218 15.56 10.81 -2.14
N ALA A 219 15.89 11.46 -1.03
CA ALA A 219 14.91 11.90 -0.06
C ALA A 219 13.91 12.90 -0.65
N LYS A 220 14.37 13.84 -1.48
CA LYS A 220 13.50 14.77 -2.22
C LYS A 220 12.54 14.02 -3.14
N SER A 221 13.04 13.06 -3.93
CA SER A 221 12.21 12.26 -4.84
C SER A 221 11.10 11.53 -4.09
N ILE A 222 11.42 10.90 -2.95
CA ILE A 222 10.45 10.17 -2.13
C ILE A 222 9.44 11.15 -1.51
N ALA A 223 9.91 12.25 -0.90
CA ALA A 223 9.05 13.22 -0.25
C ALA A 223 8.06 13.87 -1.23
N GLU A 224 8.52 14.27 -2.43
CA GLU A 224 7.65 14.81 -3.47
C GLU A 224 6.61 13.78 -3.97
N GLY A 225 6.99 12.50 -4.10
CA GLY A 225 6.06 11.42 -4.42
C GLY A 225 4.97 11.25 -3.37
N ILE A 226 5.33 11.29 -2.08
CA ILE A 226 4.39 11.22 -0.96
C ILE A 226 3.47 12.45 -0.93
N LEU A 227 4.00 13.66 -1.12
CA LEU A 227 3.22 14.91 -1.16
C LEU A 227 2.25 14.91 -2.34
N ALA A 228 2.65 14.42 -3.50
CA ALA A 228 1.78 14.26 -4.66
C ALA A 228 0.63 13.27 -4.38
N TYR A 229 0.92 12.16 -3.69
CA TYR A 229 -0.10 11.21 -3.25
C TYR A 229 -1.06 11.84 -2.23
N LYS A 230 -0.55 12.50 -1.18
CA LYS A 230 -1.36 13.20 -0.17
C LYS A 230 -2.32 14.20 -0.82
N LYS A 231 -1.81 15.02 -1.75
CA LYS A 231 -2.62 16.02 -2.46
C LYS A 231 -3.80 15.39 -3.20
N GLU A 232 -3.58 14.26 -3.88
CA GLU A 232 -4.65 13.56 -4.60
C GLU A 232 -5.65 12.91 -3.64
N TYR A 233 -5.15 12.32 -2.54
CA TYR A 233 -5.96 11.75 -1.48
C TYR A 233 -6.94 12.79 -0.88
N TYR A 234 -6.47 13.98 -0.53
CA TYR A 234 -7.33 15.04 0.00
C TYR A 234 -8.26 15.65 -1.05
N ASN A 235 -7.81 15.82 -2.30
CA ASN A 235 -8.66 16.32 -3.36
C ASN A 235 -9.80 15.36 -3.68
N SER A 236 -9.55 14.05 -3.63
CA SER A 236 -10.58 13.02 -3.80
C SER A 236 -11.62 13.08 -2.68
N ASN A 237 -11.18 13.31 -1.46
CA ASN A 237 -12.06 13.43 -0.29
C ASN A 237 -12.83 14.77 -0.25
N THR A 238 -12.26 15.85 -0.78
CA THR A 238 -12.90 17.18 -0.81
C THR A 238 -13.97 17.24 -1.91
N SER A 239 -13.77 16.57 -3.04
CA SER A 239 -14.76 16.49 -4.14
C SER A 239 -16.01 15.70 -3.76
N LEU A 240 -15.93 14.83 -2.74
CA LEU A 240 -17.07 14.07 -2.21
C LEU A 240 -17.96 14.90 -1.26
N ASN A 241 -17.47 16.08 -0.82
CA ASN A 241 -18.20 16.97 0.12
C ASN A 241 -18.93 18.13 -0.55
N GLN A 242 -19.00 18.22 -1.88
CA GLN A 242 -19.90 19.16 -2.54
C GLN A 242 -21.29 18.53 -2.75
N PRO A 243 -22.37 19.12 -2.25
CA PRO A 243 -23.72 18.62 -2.50
C PRO A 243 -24.02 18.73 -4.00
N ILE A 244 -24.16 17.60 -4.65
CA ILE A 244 -24.64 17.55 -6.05
C ILE A 244 -26.13 17.86 -6.01
N THR A 245 -26.51 19.09 -6.31
CA THR A 245 -27.86 19.47 -6.64
C THR A 245 -28.11 19.14 -8.10
N GLU A 246 -28.47 17.92 -8.40
CA GLU A 246 -29.07 17.56 -9.68
C GLU A 246 -30.38 16.83 -9.45
N ASN A 247 -31.42 17.37 -10.09
CA ASN A 247 -32.79 16.91 -10.13
C ASN A 247 -32.90 15.44 -10.53
N ILE A 248 -33.25 14.57 -9.59
CA ILE A 248 -33.66 13.20 -9.91
C ILE A 248 -35.19 13.18 -9.94
N LYS A 249 -35.76 13.02 -11.14
CA LYS A 249 -37.16 12.64 -11.34
C LYS A 249 -37.34 11.21 -10.80
N THR A 250 -38.19 11.10 -9.83
CA THR A 250 -38.66 9.87 -9.23
C THR A 250 -39.46 9.01 -10.21
N ILE A 251 -39.13 7.72 -10.27
CA ILE A 251 -40.05 6.66 -10.73
C ILE A 251 -40.11 5.61 -9.60
N PRO A 252 -41.31 5.21 -9.15
CA PRO A 252 -41.46 4.30 -8.02
C PRO A 252 -41.40 2.84 -8.45
N SER A 253 -40.81 2.00 -7.65
CA SER A 253 -41.07 0.57 -7.65
C SER A 253 -41.07 0.00 -6.23
N GLU A 254 -42.12 -0.73 -5.95
CA GLU A 254 -42.53 -1.30 -4.66
C GLU A 254 -41.69 -2.51 -4.22
N VAL A 255 -41.42 -2.53 -2.92
CA VAL A 255 -41.63 -3.57 -1.88
C VAL A 255 -40.85 -4.89 -1.92
N ALA A 256 -40.00 -5.10 -0.92
CA ALA A 256 -40.19 -6.09 0.15
C ALA A 256 -39.17 -5.92 1.29
N LYS A 257 -39.67 -5.81 2.50
CA LYS A 257 -38.98 -5.84 3.83
C LYS A 257 -38.71 -7.30 4.25
N PRO A 258 -37.96 -7.59 5.33
CA PRO A 258 -37.39 -6.73 6.39
C PRO A 258 -35.97 -7.12 6.90
N SER A 259 -35.35 -6.26 7.52
CA SER A 259 -34.96 -5.99 8.92
C SER A 259 -33.47 -6.17 9.26
N ILE A 260 -32.91 -5.13 9.66
CA ILE A 260 -32.10 -4.64 10.79
C ILE A 260 -31.54 -3.30 10.33
N ASP A 261 -31.95 -2.22 10.99
CA ASP A 261 -31.62 -0.84 10.66
C ASP A 261 -30.14 -0.53 10.91
N ASN A 262 -29.33 -0.63 9.86
CA ASN A 262 -28.08 0.08 9.76
C ASN A 262 -28.32 1.30 8.85
N GLU A 263 -28.97 2.33 9.41
CA GLU A 263 -29.28 3.56 8.66
C GLU A 263 -28.03 4.10 7.96
N GLY A 264 -28.06 4.09 6.62
CA GLY A 264 -27.06 4.72 5.75
C GLY A 264 -25.84 3.88 5.43
N ILE A 265 -25.74 2.63 5.89
CA ILE A 265 -24.62 1.75 5.52
C ILE A 265 -24.96 0.93 4.28
N THR A 266 -24.05 0.91 3.31
CA THR A 266 -24.13 0.07 2.11
C THR A 266 -22.82 -0.67 1.89
N PHE A 267 -22.93 -1.91 1.44
CA PHE A 267 -21.79 -2.79 1.10
C PHE A 267 -21.81 -3.09 -0.39
N LYS A 268 -20.62 -3.13 -0.99
CA LYS A 268 -20.42 -3.50 -2.40
C LYS A 268 -19.27 -4.49 -2.52
N VAL A 269 -19.23 -5.23 -3.62
CA VAL A 269 -18.08 -6.07 -3.99
C VAL A 269 -17.26 -5.33 -5.04
N GLN A 270 -16.04 -4.91 -4.75
CA GLN A 270 -15.13 -4.36 -5.76
C GLN A 270 -14.56 -5.51 -6.59
N LEU A 271 -14.80 -5.50 -7.89
CA LEU A 271 -14.39 -6.55 -8.83
C LEU A 271 -12.99 -6.31 -9.41
N LEU A 272 -12.77 -5.09 -9.93
CA LEU A 272 -11.54 -4.72 -10.60
C LEU A 272 -11.42 -3.19 -10.75
N VAL A 273 -10.22 -2.76 -11.09
CA VAL A 273 -9.90 -1.39 -11.51
C VAL A 273 -9.33 -1.43 -12.92
N SER A 274 -9.68 -0.46 -13.76
CA SER A 274 -9.21 -0.36 -15.15
C SER A 274 -8.88 1.08 -15.52
N SER A 275 -7.82 1.28 -16.27
CA SER A 275 -7.54 2.58 -16.92
C SER A 275 -8.42 2.82 -18.14
N THR A 276 -9.01 1.77 -18.70
CA THR A 276 -9.94 1.84 -19.83
C THR A 276 -11.37 1.72 -19.33
N LYS A 277 -12.26 2.55 -19.87
CA LYS A 277 -13.69 2.49 -19.59
C LYS A 277 -14.28 1.19 -20.20
N ILE A 278 -14.71 0.26 -19.34
CA ILE A 278 -15.46 -0.94 -19.72
C ILE A 278 -16.94 -0.68 -19.54
N ASP A 279 -17.77 -1.08 -20.45
CA ASP A 279 -19.22 -0.97 -20.24
C ASP A 279 -19.68 -1.97 -19.17
N ALA A 280 -20.50 -1.49 -18.21
CA ALA A 280 -20.92 -2.25 -17.04
C ALA A 280 -22.06 -3.25 -17.37
N SER A 281 -21.99 -3.85 -18.56
CA SER A 281 -22.95 -4.91 -18.97
C SER A 281 -22.53 -6.27 -18.42
N SER A 282 -23.49 -7.13 -18.15
CA SER A 282 -23.24 -8.48 -17.65
C SER A 282 -22.34 -9.31 -18.56
N THR A 283 -22.37 -9.05 -19.86
CA THR A 283 -21.51 -9.71 -20.86
C THR A 283 -20.02 -9.42 -20.61
N ASN A 284 -19.69 -8.21 -20.22
CA ASN A 284 -18.31 -7.80 -19.92
C ASN A 284 -17.85 -8.25 -18.53
N PHE A 285 -18.79 -8.64 -17.66
CA PHE A 285 -18.54 -9.03 -16.29
C PHE A 285 -18.94 -10.47 -15.97
N LYS A 286 -18.68 -11.39 -16.91
CA LYS A 286 -18.85 -12.85 -16.77
C LYS A 286 -20.26 -13.24 -16.29
N GLY A 287 -21.27 -12.48 -16.74
CA GLY A 287 -22.67 -12.72 -16.40
C GLY A 287 -23.09 -12.19 -15.00
N LEU A 288 -22.24 -11.41 -14.32
CA LEU A 288 -22.68 -10.66 -13.12
C LEU A 288 -23.61 -9.54 -13.55
N GLN A 289 -24.79 -9.49 -12.92
CA GLN A 289 -25.73 -8.38 -13.05
C GLN A 289 -25.44 -7.34 -11.99
N ASP A 290 -26.06 -6.16 -12.07
CA ASP A 290 -25.90 -5.09 -11.08
C ASP A 290 -24.46 -4.62 -10.88
N VAL A 291 -23.67 -4.61 -11.96
CA VAL A 291 -22.34 -4.02 -11.95
C VAL A 291 -22.43 -2.52 -12.11
N SER A 292 -21.86 -1.78 -11.19
CA SER A 292 -21.73 -0.33 -11.23
C SER A 292 -20.29 0.09 -11.49
N ARG A 293 -20.11 1.31 -11.99
CA ARG A 293 -18.79 1.88 -12.27
C ARG A 293 -18.67 3.25 -11.65
N GLU A 294 -17.56 3.47 -10.97
CA GLU A 294 -17.15 4.78 -10.45
C GLU A 294 -15.86 5.22 -11.15
N LYS A 295 -15.79 6.50 -11.53
CA LYS A 295 -14.57 7.09 -12.09
C LYS A 295 -13.81 7.80 -10.98
N ILE A 296 -12.53 7.44 -10.79
CA ILE A 296 -11.64 8.05 -9.82
C ILE A 296 -10.36 8.48 -10.55
N GLY A 297 -10.22 9.80 -10.77
CA GLY A 297 -9.13 10.34 -11.58
C GLY A 297 -9.13 9.77 -13.01
N LYS A 298 -8.06 9.10 -13.40
CA LYS A 298 -7.92 8.43 -14.70
C LYS A 298 -8.36 6.96 -14.70
N LEU A 299 -8.83 6.43 -13.54
CA LEU A 299 -9.19 5.03 -13.38
C LEU A 299 -10.70 4.86 -13.23
N TYR A 300 -11.17 3.65 -13.56
CA TYR A 300 -12.55 3.21 -13.38
C TYR A 300 -12.58 2.03 -12.43
N LYS A 301 -13.30 2.15 -11.30
CA LYS A 301 -13.57 1.06 -10.38
C LYS A 301 -14.90 0.42 -10.72
N TYR A 302 -14.97 -0.90 -10.67
CA TYR A 302 -16.16 -1.68 -10.97
C TYR A 302 -16.59 -2.43 -9.73
N PHE A 303 -17.86 -2.21 -9.35
CA PHE A 303 -18.46 -2.80 -8.18
C PHE A 303 -19.63 -3.69 -8.60
N TYR A 304 -19.79 -4.77 -7.89
CA TYR A 304 -20.92 -5.69 -8.02
C TYR A 304 -21.76 -5.65 -6.75
N ALA A 305 -23.07 -5.68 -6.91
CA ALA A 305 -24.07 -5.57 -5.87
C ALA A 305 -24.02 -4.23 -5.11
N ASN A 306 -25.10 -3.93 -4.39
CA ASN A 306 -25.23 -2.80 -3.50
C ASN A 306 -26.19 -3.22 -2.37
N GLU A 307 -25.63 -3.76 -1.30
CA GLU A 307 -26.38 -4.41 -0.22
C GLU A 307 -26.28 -3.58 1.06
N ASN A 308 -27.35 -3.58 1.85
CA ASN A 308 -27.36 -2.98 3.19
C ASN A 308 -27.16 -4.04 4.29
N ASN A 309 -26.99 -5.29 3.93
CA ASN A 309 -26.76 -6.41 4.83
C ASN A 309 -25.40 -7.07 4.55
N TYR A 310 -24.60 -7.23 5.60
CA TYR A 310 -23.25 -7.77 5.49
C TYR A 310 -23.22 -9.25 5.07
N GLU A 311 -24.16 -10.07 5.53
CA GLU A 311 -24.20 -11.49 5.14
C GLU A 311 -24.60 -11.66 3.67
N ASN A 312 -25.49 -10.80 3.16
CA ASN A 312 -25.86 -10.81 1.75
C ASN A 312 -24.67 -10.47 0.86
N VAL A 313 -23.92 -9.40 1.19
CA VAL A 313 -22.77 -9.02 0.36
C VAL A 313 -21.64 -10.05 0.42
N LYS A 314 -21.48 -10.79 1.51
CA LYS A 314 -20.56 -11.94 1.58
C LYS A 314 -20.92 -13.03 0.56
N GLN A 315 -22.21 -13.33 0.41
CA GLN A 315 -22.69 -14.27 -0.61
C GLN A 315 -22.39 -13.75 -2.03
N ARG A 316 -22.57 -12.46 -2.27
CA ARG A 316 -22.20 -11.80 -3.53
C ARG A 316 -20.71 -11.87 -3.81
N LEU A 317 -19.86 -11.71 -2.78
CA LEU A 317 -18.42 -11.88 -2.92
C LEU A 317 -18.05 -13.30 -3.36
N GLU A 318 -18.63 -14.32 -2.72
CA GLU A 318 -18.40 -15.71 -3.10
C GLU A 318 -18.88 -16.02 -4.53
N GLU A 319 -20.00 -15.43 -4.95
CA GLU A 319 -20.49 -15.54 -6.32
C GLU A 319 -19.48 -14.91 -7.30
N ALA A 320 -18.99 -13.71 -7.03
CA ALA A 320 -18.00 -13.05 -7.87
C ALA A 320 -16.70 -13.88 -7.97
N LYS A 321 -16.21 -14.43 -6.85
CA LYS A 321 -15.03 -15.30 -6.84
C LYS A 321 -15.23 -16.56 -7.67
N LYS A 322 -16.38 -17.23 -7.56
CA LYS A 322 -16.73 -18.41 -8.39
C LYS A 322 -16.78 -18.09 -9.89
N LYS A 323 -17.19 -16.88 -10.24
CA LYS A 323 -17.19 -16.38 -11.63
C LYS A 323 -15.80 -15.90 -12.10
N GLY A 324 -14.76 -16.12 -11.29
CA GLY A 324 -13.36 -15.87 -11.66
C GLY A 324 -12.87 -14.45 -11.42
N TYR A 325 -13.48 -13.74 -10.44
CA TYR A 325 -12.94 -12.51 -9.85
C TYR A 325 -12.27 -12.86 -8.52
N ALA A 326 -11.19 -13.63 -8.58
CA ALA A 326 -10.51 -14.17 -7.41
C ALA A 326 -10.00 -13.07 -6.43
N SER A 327 -9.68 -11.88 -6.96
CA SER A 327 -9.24 -10.70 -6.22
C SER A 327 -10.39 -9.77 -5.79
N ALA A 328 -11.66 -10.14 -5.99
CA ALA A 328 -12.79 -9.33 -5.54
C ALA A 328 -12.85 -9.26 -4.01
N PHE A 329 -13.19 -8.09 -3.47
CA PHE A 329 -13.27 -7.85 -2.03
C PHE A 329 -14.44 -6.92 -1.66
N LEU A 330 -14.80 -6.92 -0.36
CA LEU A 330 -15.88 -6.09 0.16
C LEU A 330 -15.42 -4.66 0.42
N VAL A 331 -16.30 -3.72 0.14
CA VAL A 331 -16.17 -2.32 0.55
C VAL A 331 -17.46 -1.87 1.24
N ALA A 332 -17.35 -0.98 2.21
CA ALA A 332 -18.49 -0.41 2.91
C ALA A 332 -18.52 1.12 2.78
N TYR A 333 -19.73 1.64 2.75
CA TYR A 333 -19.99 3.08 2.69
C TYR A 333 -21.02 3.44 3.73
N LYS A 334 -20.84 4.58 4.40
CA LYS A 334 -21.86 5.20 5.26
C LYS A 334 -22.20 6.56 4.68
N ASN A 335 -23.46 6.73 4.28
CA ASN A 335 -23.94 7.96 3.61
C ASN A 335 -23.08 8.36 2.39
N GLY A 336 -22.63 7.36 1.60
CA GLY A 336 -21.78 7.57 0.43
C GLY A 336 -20.29 7.75 0.72
N VAL A 337 -19.88 7.84 1.98
CA VAL A 337 -18.45 7.92 2.38
C VAL A 337 -17.93 6.52 2.68
N LYS A 338 -16.79 6.17 2.09
CA LYS A 338 -16.14 4.87 2.35
C LYS A 338 -15.71 4.77 3.80
N ILE A 339 -16.04 3.64 4.44
CA ILE A 339 -15.65 3.32 5.82
C ILE A 339 -15.01 1.94 5.88
N SER A 340 -14.36 1.60 6.98
CA SER A 340 -13.84 0.25 7.18
C SER A 340 -14.99 -0.76 7.33
N ILE A 341 -14.74 -2.00 6.89
CA ILE A 341 -15.72 -3.09 7.11
C ILE A 341 -15.96 -3.31 8.59
N SER A 342 -14.92 -3.22 9.42
CA SER A 342 -15.03 -3.36 10.88
C SER A 342 -15.94 -2.30 11.53
N ASP A 343 -15.98 -1.08 10.98
CA ASP A 343 -16.87 -0.02 11.48
C ASP A 343 -18.29 -0.16 10.93
N ALA A 344 -18.44 -0.76 9.75
CA ALA A 344 -19.74 -1.00 9.13
C ALA A 344 -20.54 -2.14 9.77
N ILE A 345 -19.87 -3.06 10.50
CA ILE A 345 -20.50 -4.26 11.10
C ILE A 345 -20.63 -4.16 12.62
N LYS A 346 -20.26 -3.03 13.24
CA LYS A 346 -20.50 -2.73 14.66
C LYS A 346 -21.96 -2.35 14.87
#